data_a64d45b69f9db9ae0fb72b8bd6476481
#
_entry.id   a64d45b69f9db9ae0fb72b8bd6476481
#
_cell.length_a   1.000
_cell.length_b   1.000
_cell.length_c   1.000
_cell.angle_alpha   90.00
_cell.angle_beta   90.00
_cell.angle_gamma   90.00
#
_symmetry.space_group_name_H-M   'P 1'
#
loop_
_entity.id
_entity.type
_entity.pdbx_description
1 polymer ?
#
loop_
_entity_poly.entity_id
_entity_poly.type
_entity_poly.pdbx_seq_one_letter_code
_entity_poly.pdbx_strand_id
1 'polypeptide(L)'
;MSSSLQAAIELRSVVVERDFAHPPEKIWRALTQPHLITEWLMKNDFAPVVGHSFKLTGDWGQVDCEVRTVEQGKTLSYTWNAMGLESEVTWTLTPSGTGTRLRMEQMGFRPDQEQAYQGAKYGWQQFFGNLEKVLAKDGE
;
A
#
# COMPACT_ATOMS: atom_id res chain seq x y z
N MET A 1 -34.55 5.49 -12.30
CA MET A 1 -33.83 5.73 -13.10
C MET A 1 -32.61 6.29 -12.66
N SER A 2 -32.59 7.23 -11.94
CA SER A 2 -31.35 7.81 -11.57
C SER A 2 -30.54 6.99 -10.64
N SER A 3 -31.14 6.15 -9.82
CA SER A 3 -30.31 5.35 -8.92
C SER A 3 -29.47 4.33 -9.69
N SER A 4 -29.93 3.89 -10.84
CA SER A 4 -29.08 2.97 -11.59
C SER A 4 -27.91 3.69 -12.18
N LEU A 5 -28.00 4.97 -12.44
CA LEU A 5 -26.85 5.72 -12.90
C LEU A 5 -25.81 5.84 -11.80
N GLN A 6 -26.24 6.04 -10.57
CA GLN A 6 -25.29 6.09 -9.47
C GLN A 6 -24.62 4.76 -9.28
N ALA A 7 -25.37 3.68 -9.42
CA ALA A 7 -24.80 2.37 -9.26
C ALA A 7 -23.81 2.03 -10.35
N ALA A 8 -23.82 2.76 -11.45
CA ALA A 8 -22.89 2.48 -12.52
C ALA A 8 -21.49 3.01 -12.27
N ILE A 9 -21.29 3.82 -11.24
CA ILE A 9 -19.94 4.30 -10.93
C ILE A 9 -19.20 3.15 -10.25
N GLU A 10 -18.24 2.59 -10.98
CA GLU A 10 -17.50 1.44 -10.49
C GLU A 10 -16.09 1.85 -10.19
N LEU A 11 -15.68 1.59 -8.97
CA LEU A 11 -14.29 1.84 -8.57
C LEU A 11 -13.47 0.60 -8.86
N ARG A 12 -12.26 0.82 -9.32
CA ARG A 12 -11.36 -0.28 -9.62
C ARG A 12 -10.23 -0.32 -8.61
N SER A 13 -9.62 -1.49 -8.51
CA SER A 13 -8.49 -1.71 -7.63
C SER A 13 -7.26 -2.08 -8.43
N VAL A 14 -6.10 -1.70 -7.90
CA VAL A 14 -4.83 -2.27 -8.33
C VAL A 14 -4.43 -3.28 -7.26
N VAL A 15 -4.14 -4.50 -7.67
CA VAL A 15 -3.75 -5.56 -6.74
C VAL A 15 -2.40 -6.11 -7.17
N VAL A 16 -1.48 -6.21 -6.22
CA VAL A 16 -0.19 -6.86 -6.44
C VAL A 16 -0.02 -7.89 -5.34
N GLU A 17 0.34 -9.11 -5.72
CA GLU A 17 0.52 -10.18 -4.78
C GLU A 17 1.84 -10.85 -5.08
N ARG A 18 2.63 -11.14 -4.05
CA ARG A 18 3.95 -11.73 -4.27
C ARG A 18 4.33 -12.57 -3.06
N ASP A 19 5.00 -13.69 -3.32
CA ASP A 19 5.52 -14.52 -2.24
C ASP A 19 6.92 -14.08 -1.90
N PHE A 20 7.17 -13.92 -0.59
CA PHE A 20 8.50 -13.58 -0.10
C PHE A 20 9.02 -14.69 0.79
N ALA A 21 10.30 -14.99 0.67
CA ALA A 21 10.93 -16.04 1.48
C ALA A 21 11.37 -15.45 2.83
N HIS A 22 10.46 -14.75 3.50
CA HIS A 22 10.73 -14.11 4.77
C HIS A 22 9.51 -14.26 5.67
N PRO A 23 9.70 -14.36 7.00
CA PRO A 23 8.56 -14.55 7.90
C PRO A 23 7.72 -13.28 7.98
N PRO A 24 6.45 -13.40 8.38
CA PRO A 24 5.56 -12.23 8.45
C PRO A 24 6.09 -11.11 9.32
N GLU A 25 6.75 -11.43 10.43
CA GLU A 25 7.26 -10.39 11.32
C GLU A 25 8.24 -9.47 10.61
N LYS A 26 9.08 -10.04 9.74
CA LYS A 26 10.07 -9.23 9.04
C LYS A 26 9.40 -8.31 8.04
N ILE A 27 8.40 -8.82 7.33
CA ILE A 27 7.66 -8.01 6.36
C ILE A 27 6.86 -6.95 7.08
N TRP A 28 6.24 -7.30 8.21
CA TRP A 28 5.47 -6.34 8.99
C TRP A 28 6.34 -5.15 9.42
N ARG A 29 7.57 -5.43 9.85
CA ARG A 29 8.49 -4.35 10.22
C ARG A 29 8.76 -3.43 9.04
N ALA A 30 8.96 -4.00 7.85
CA ALA A 30 9.22 -3.18 6.67
C ALA A 30 8.02 -2.32 6.29
N LEU A 31 6.81 -2.76 6.63
CA LEU A 31 5.59 -2.00 6.33
C LEU A 31 5.26 -0.97 7.41
N THR A 32 5.84 -1.07 8.60
CA THR A 32 5.39 -0.24 9.71
C THR A 32 6.48 0.59 10.38
N GLN A 33 7.74 0.38 10.07
CA GLN A 33 8.81 1.18 10.66
C GLN A 33 9.21 2.28 9.69
N PRO A 34 9.14 3.55 10.09
CA PRO A 34 9.35 4.66 9.16
C PRO A 34 10.68 4.62 8.42
N HIS A 35 11.77 4.24 9.09
CA HIS A 35 13.06 4.21 8.41
C HIS A 35 13.11 3.13 7.33
N LEU A 36 12.37 2.04 7.50
CA LEU A 36 12.31 1.00 6.48
C LEU A 36 11.37 1.41 5.34
N ILE A 37 10.22 2.02 5.68
CA ILE A 37 9.29 2.51 4.66
C ILE A 37 9.99 3.51 3.74
N THR A 38 10.87 4.33 4.29
CA THR A 38 11.61 5.29 3.48
C THR A 38 12.47 4.59 2.43
N GLU A 39 12.97 3.41 2.73
CA GLU A 39 13.87 2.72 1.80
C GLU A 39 13.15 2.07 0.62
N TRP A 40 11.92 1.65 0.78
CA TRP A 40 11.23 0.97 -0.32
C TRP A 40 10.08 1.78 -0.89
N LEU A 41 9.53 2.73 -0.14
CA LEU A 41 8.36 3.48 -0.58
C LEU A 41 8.67 4.97 -0.71
N MET A 42 8.62 5.70 0.39
CA MET A 42 8.87 7.16 0.38
C MET A 42 9.17 7.64 1.79
N LYS A 43 9.76 8.83 1.88
CA LYS A 43 9.93 9.48 3.16
C LYS A 43 8.57 9.65 3.83
N ASN A 44 8.49 9.47 5.14
CA ASN A 44 7.20 9.42 5.82
C ASN A 44 7.30 9.73 7.31
N ASP A 45 6.14 9.95 7.92
CA ASP A 45 6.01 10.06 9.36
C ASP A 45 4.95 9.09 9.86
N PHE A 46 4.99 7.87 9.37
CA PHE A 46 4.05 6.81 9.69
C PHE A 46 4.13 6.39 11.16
N ALA A 47 3.00 6.00 11.73
CA ALA A 47 2.92 5.29 13.00
C ALA A 47 1.77 4.29 12.91
N PRO A 48 1.92 3.07 13.44
CA PRO A 48 0.88 2.05 13.30
C PRO A 48 -0.23 2.22 14.35
N VAL A 49 -0.91 3.35 14.28
CA VAL A 49 -1.98 3.70 15.21
C VAL A 49 -3.19 4.12 14.39
N VAL A 50 -4.32 3.47 14.61
CA VAL A 50 -5.55 3.79 13.89
C VAL A 50 -5.90 5.26 14.13
N GLY A 51 -6.20 5.97 13.06
CA GLY A 51 -6.52 7.39 13.13
C GLY A 51 -5.31 8.31 12.95
N HIS A 52 -4.10 7.78 12.96
CA HIS A 52 -2.91 8.60 12.79
C HIS A 52 -2.84 9.10 11.35
N SER A 53 -2.69 10.41 11.18
CA SER A 53 -2.51 11.00 9.86
C SER A 53 -1.04 11.12 9.56
N PHE A 54 -0.64 10.74 8.36
CA PHE A 54 0.77 10.81 7.98
C PHE A 54 0.88 11.17 6.51
N LYS A 55 2.09 11.51 6.08
CA LYS A 55 2.35 11.87 4.70
C LYS A 55 3.47 11.02 4.16
N LEU A 56 3.32 10.68 2.87
CA LEU A 56 4.41 10.08 2.11
C LEU A 56 4.91 11.17 1.17
N THR A 57 6.21 11.43 1.16
CA THR A 57 6.76 12.53 0.38
C THR A 57 7.79 12.00 -0.62
N GLY A 58 7.54 12.28 -1.89
CA GLY A 58 8.46 11.94 -2.97
C GLY A 58 8.85 13.20 -3.73
N ASP A 59 9.69 13.04 -4.72
CA ASP A 59 10.15 14.17 -5.52
C ASP A 59 9.00 14.84 -6.27
N TRP A 60 7.98 14.06 -6.63
CA TRP A 60 6.84 14.55 -7.40
C TRP A 60 5.76 15.23 -6.55
N GLY A 61 5.82 15.09 -5.23
CA GLY A 61 4.80 15.65 -4.35
C GLY A 61 4.59 14.78 -3.13
N GLN A 62 3.37 14.81 -2.60
CA GLN A 62 3.09 14.05 -1.39
C GLN A 62 1.74 13.35 -1.46
N VAL A 63 1.61 12.31 -0.64
CA VAL A 63 0.38 11.56 -0.47
C VAL A 63 -0.10 11.80 0.95
N ASP A 64 -1.36 12.15 1.11
CA ASP A 64 -1.95 12.31 2.44
C ASP A 64 -2.63 11.01 2.83
N CYS A 65 -2.34 10.52 4.02
CA CYS A 65 -2.79 9.21 4.48
C CYS A 65 -3.35 9.29 5.89
N GLU A 66 -4.25 8.36 6.19
CA GLU A 66 -4.74 8.16 7.55
C GLU A 66 -4.85 6.66 7.79
N VAL A 67 -4.29 6.19 8.89
CA VAL A 67 -4.30 4.76 9.22
C VAL A 67 -5.71 4.33 9.58
N ARG A 68 -6.19 3.26 8.96
CA ARG A 68 -7.55 2.76 9.15
C ARG A 68 -7.59 1.45 9.92
N THR A 69 -6.71 0.52 9.60
CA THR A 69 -6.71 -0.81 10.21
C THR A 69 -5.30 -1.20 10.58
N VAL A 70 -5.12 -1.72 11.79
CA VAL A 70 -3.85 -2.29 12.22
C VAL A 70 -4.16 -3.59 12.94
N GLU A 71 -3.85 -4.71 12.28
CA GLU A 71 -3.91 -6.03 12.89
C GLU A 71 -2.50 -6.57 12.80
N GLN A 72 -1.79 -6.52 13.88
CA GLN A 72 -0.34 -6.76 13.87
C GLN A 72 0.02 -8.07 13.18
N GLY A 73 0.88 -7.98 12.20
CA GLY A 73 1.35 -9.14 11.46
C GLY A 73 0.38 -9.69 10.43
N LYS A 74 -0.79 -9.09 10.29
CA LYS A 74 -1.81 -9.62 9.38
C LYS A 74 -2.34 -8.60 8.38
N THR A 75 -2.84 -7.46 8.87
CA THR A 75 -3.51 -6.50 8.00
C THR A 75 -3.16 -5.08 8.40
N LEU A 76 -2.85 -4.27 7.40
CA LEU A 76 -2.60 -2.86 7.58
C LEU A 76 -3.31 -2.12 6.46
N SER A 77 -4.10 -1.09 6.80
CA SER A 77 -4.68 -0.28 5.75
C SER A 77 -4.61 1.19 6.10
N TYR A 78 -4.54 2.01 5.08
CA TYR A 78 -4.53 3.46 5.25
C TYR A 78 -5.04 4.11 3.96
N THR A 79 -5.55 5.31 4.08
CA THR A 79 -5.98 6.05 2.89
C THR A 79 -4.76 6.53 2.13
N TRP A 80 -4.95 6.77 0.85
CA TRP A 80 -3.88 7.21 -0.04
C TRP A 80 -4.50 8.24 -0.97
N ASN A 81 -4.33 9.51 -0.62
CA ASN A 81 -4.97 10.61 -1.35
C ASN A 81 -3.91 11.51 -1.94
N ALA A 82 -3.92 11.64 -3.25
CA ALA A 82 -2.94 12.47 -3.94
C ALA A 82 -3.50 12.90 -5.29
N MET A 83 -3.33 14.16 -5.61
CA MET A 83 -3.64 14.68 -6.95
C MET A 83 -5.04 14.28 -7.44
N GLY A 84 -6.02 14.44 -6.59
CA GLY A 84 -7.41 14.15 -6.95
C GLY A 84 -7.83 12.71 -6.81
N LEU A 85 -6.90 11.82 -6.54
CA LEU A 85 -7.23 10.42 -6.29
C LEU A 85 -7.49 10.24 -4.80
N GLU A 86 -8.64 9.63 -4.48
CA GLU A 86 -8.96 9.23 -3.11
C GLU A 86 -9.07 7.72 -3.11
N SER A 87 -8.18 7.08 -2.40
CA SER A 87 -8.13 5.62 -2.41
C SER A 87 -7.72 5.10 -1.05
N GLU A 88 -7.79 3.79 -0.91
CA GLU A 88 -7.34 3.11 0.31
C GLU A 88 -6.44 1.96 -0.07
N VAL A 89 -5.31 1.86 0.62
CA VAL A 89 -4.33 0.79 0.40
C VAL A 89 -4.46 -0.19 1.55
N THR A 90 -4.62 -1.47 1.22
CA THR A 90 -4.73 -2.55 2.19
C THR A 90 -3.64 -3.57 1.95
N TRP A 91 -2.87 -3.85 2.99
CA TRP A 91 -1.83 -4.87 2.98
C TRP A 91 -2.31 -6.08 3.76
N THR A 92 -2.18 -7.26 3.19
CA THR A 92 -2.56 -8.51 3.86
C THR A 92 -1.38 -9.46 3.80
N LEU A 93 -1.01 -10.00 4.96
CA LEU A 93 0.09 -10.95 5.07
C LEU A 93 -0.49 -12.31 5.41
N THR A 94 -0.17 -13.31 4.60
CA THR A 94 -0.63 -14.67 4.81
C THR A 94 0.58 -15.59 4.87
N PRO A 95 0.78 -16.33 5.97
CA PRO A 95 1.90 -17.28 6.02
C PRO A 95 1.80 -18.28 4.88
N SER A 96 2.92 -18.58 4.27
CA SER A 96 2.97 -19.48 3.14
C SER A 96 4.25 -20.30 3.24
N GLY A 97 4.16 -21.52 3.70
CA GLY A 97 5.35 -22.33 3.97
C GLY A 97 6.18 -21.65 5.05
N THR A 98 7.47 -21.45 4.77
CA THR A 98 8.33 -20.72 5.69
C THR A 98 8.38 -19.24 5.38
N GLY A 99 7.63 -18.79 4.38
CA GLY A 99 7.61 -17.39 3.98
C GLY A 99 6.26 -16.77 4.15
N THR A 100 5.99 -15.74 3.36
CA THR A 100 4.76 -14.97 3.47
C THR A 100 4.28 -14.57 2.09
N ARG A 101 2.98 -14.69 1.86
CA ARG A 101 2.34 -14.08 0.70
C ARG A 101 1.87 -12.69 1.11
N LEU A 102 2.37 -11.69 0.41
CA LEU A 102 2.01 -10.31 0.67
C LEU A 102 1.10 -9.81 -0.45
N ARG A 103 -0.06 -9.32 -0.06
CA ARG A 103 -1.03 -8.77 -1.02
C ARG A 103 -1.26 -7.31 -0.71
N MET A 104 -1.20 -6.49 -1.74
CA MET A 104 -1.54 -5.07 -1.63
C MET A 104 -2.73 -4.81 -2.55
N GLU A 105 -3.71 -4.10 -2.04
CA GLU A 105 -4.82 -3.66 -2.88
C GLU A 105 -5.03 -2.17 -2.69
N GLN A 106 -5.00 -1.42 -3.78
CA GLN A 106 -5.33 0.00 -3.75
C GLN A 106 -6.67 0.18 -4.45
N MET A 107 -7.69 0.53 -3.69
CA MET A 107 -9.06 0.62 -4.16
C MET A 107 -9.52 2.06 -4.21
N GLY A 108 -10.23 2.45 -5.25
CA GLY A 108 -10.82 3.78 -5.33
C GLY A 108 -10.61 4.49 -6.65
N PHE A 109 -10.10 3.81 -7.68
CA PHE A 109 -9.88 4.45 -8.97
C PHE A 109 -11.19 4.57 -9.72
N ARG A 110 -11.57 5.81 -10.06
CA ARG A 110 -12.78 6.06 -10.83
C ARG A 110 -12.53 5.81 -12.31
N PRO A 111 -13.59 5.56 -13.08
CA PRO A 111 -13.42 5.32 -14.52
C PRO A 111 -12.70 6.44 -15.27
N ASP A 112 -12.81 7.68 -14.79
CA ASP A 112 -12.16 8.81 -15.45
C ASP A 112 -10.73 9.02 -14.98
N GLN A 113 -10.17 8.07 -14.23
CA GLN A 113 -8.80 8.16 -13.73
C GLN A 113 -7.91 7.06 -14.32
N GLU A 114 -8.07 6.81 -15.59
CA GLU A 114 -7.34 5.74 -16.25
C GLU A 114 -5.83 5.93 -16.16
N GLN A 115 -5.36 7.16 -16.30
CA GLN A 115 -3.94 7.43 -16.26
C GLN A 115 -3.36 7.15 -14.88
N ALA A 116 -4.09 7.55 -13.83
CA ALA A 116 -3.67 7.26 -12.46
C ALA A 116 -3.67 5.76 -12.19
N TYR A 117 -4.66 5.05 -12.73
CA TYR A 117 -4.77 3.61 -12.56
C TYR A 117 -3.57 2.88 -13.20
N GLN A 118 -3.23 3.23 -14.43
CA GLN A 118 -2.10 2.60 -15.10
C GLN A 118 -0.78 2.98 -14.43
N GLY A 119 -0.65 4.22 -13.98
CA GLY A 119 0.54 4.65 -13.26
C GLY A 119 0.73 3.91 -11.96
N ALA A 120 -0.38 3.65 -11.25
CA ALA A 120 -0.31 2.90 -9.99
C ALA A 120 0.12 1.46 -10.24
N LYS A 121 -0.39 0.84 -11.29
CA LYS A 121 0.03 -0.54 -11.61
C LYS A 121 1.53 -0.60 -11.82
N TYR A 122 2.09 0.37 -12.54
CA TYR A 122 3.53 0.40 -12.77
C TYR A 122 4.28 0.73 -11.48
N GLY A 123 3.81 1.72 -10.75
CA GLY A 123 4.48 2.19 -9.54
C GLY A 123 4.55 1.12 -8.45
N TRP A 124 3.47 0.37 -8.27
CA TRP A 124 3.47 -0.67 -7.24
C TRP A 124 4.43 -1.80 -7.57
N GLN A 125 4.64 -2.12 -8.85
CA GLN A 125 5.65 -3.10 -9.20
C GLN A 125 7.04 -2.62 -8.82
N GLN A 126 7.31 -1.33 -9.00
CA GLN A 126 8.59 -0.76 -8.60
C GLN A 126 8.76 -0.79 -7.08
N PHE A 127 7.72 -0.44 -6.35
CA PHE A 127 7.76 -0.45 -4.89
C PHE A 127 7.98 -1.87 -4.36
N PHE A 128 7.30 -2.86 -4.94
CA PHE A 128 7.51 -4.25 -4.52
C PHE A 128 8.94 -4.71 -4.81
N GLY A 129 9.51 -4.28 -5.93
CA GLY A 129 10.91 -4.57 -6.23
C GLY A 129 11.86 -3.97 -5.21
N ASN A 130 11.59 -2.74 -4.78
CA ASN A 130 12.38 -2.10 -3.75
C ASN A 130 12.20 -2.79 -2.41
N LEU A 131 10.99 -3.22 -2.09
CA LEU A 131 10.72 -3.94 -0.86
C LEU A 131 11.50 -5.25 -0.82
N GLU A 132 11.56 -5.95 -1.93
CA GLU A 132 12.37 -7.17 -2.01
C GLU A 132 13.82 -6.89 -1.67
N LYS A 133 14.36 -5.79 -2.17
CA LYS A 133 15.74 -5.44 -1.90
C LYS A 133 15.97 -5.11 -0.42
N VAL A 134 15.03 -4.42 0.19
CA VAL A 134 15.12 -4.11 1.61
C VAL A 134 15.09 -5.39 2.43
N LEU A 135 14.20 -6.31 2.10
CA LEU A 135 14.07 -7.57 2.84
C LEU A 135 15.27 -8.48 2.64
N ALA A 136 15.95 -8.36 1.52
CA ALA A 136 17.13 -9.19 1.24
C ALA A 136 18.36 -8.72 2.01
N LYS A 137 18.34 -7.51 2.55
CA LYS A 137 19.47 -7.05 3.35
C LYS A 137 19.55 -7.86 4.62
N ASP A 138 20.79 -8.24 5.00
CA ASP A 138 20.96 -9.01 6.13
C ASP A 138 20.85 -8.33 7.37
N GLY A 139 20.68 -8.93 8.42
CA GLY A 139 20.63 -8.33 9.70
C GLY A 139 19.27 -7.83 10.09
N GLU A 140 18.28 -8.03 9.28
CA GLU A 140 16.92 -7.60 9.60
C GLU A 140 15.94 -8.72 9.84
#